data_e0aca4554e5d4fa2447085ae0a015ae6
#
_entry.id   e0aca4554e5d4fa2447085ae0a015ae6
#
_cell.length_a   1.000
_cell.length_b   1.000
_cell.length_c   1.000
_cell.angle_alpha   90.00
_cell.angle_beta   90.00
_cell.angle_gamma   90.00
#
_symmetry.space_group_name_H-M   'P 1'
#
loop_
_entity.id
_entity.type
_entity.pdbx_description
1 polymer ?
#
loop_
_entity_poly.entity_id
_entity_poly.type
_entity_poly.pdbx_seq_one_letter_code
_entity_poly.pdbx_strand_id
1 'polypeptide(L)'
;MYGHGFAALLLAQVYGATRQREVRPALKNAIDLIVSTQNDEGGWRYGPTKKDADISVTVCQTMALRAARNAGFFVPGQTIAQARAYVRNLQNDDGGFRYVTADGQSAYPRTGAAVVALASLGVKQNELFVAASRYLMENIPKDSEYAVSYTHLTLPTILLV
;
A
#
# COMPACT_ATOMS: atom_id res chain seq x y z
N MET A 1 3.58 12.41 -0.45
CA MET A 1 2.48 11.58 0.10
C MET A 1 2.90 10.51 1.13
N TYR A 2 4.18 10.16 1.29
CA TYR A 2 4.62 9.18 2.31
C TYR A 2 4.10 9.48 3.72
N GLY A 3 4.50 10.61 4.28
CA GLY A 3 4.07 11.02 5.62
C GLY A 3 2.56 11.13 5.77
N HIS A 4 1.88 11.53 4.69
CA HIS A 4 0.41 11.62 4.68
C HIS A 4 -0.24 10.23 4.81
N GLY A 5 0.25 9.22 4.08
CA GLY A 5 -0.26 7.84 4.19
C GLY A 5 -0.10 7.27 5.60
N PHE A 6 1.07 7.43 6.20
CA PHE A 6 1.30 6.98 7.59
C PHE A 6 0.47 7.76 8.61
N ALA A 7 0.33 9.08 8.45
CA ALA A 7 -0.52 9.89 9.32
C ALA A 7 -2.00 9.46 9.22
N ALA A 8 -2.50 9.25 8.01
CA ALA A 8 -3.86 8.75 7.78
C ALA A 8 -4.07 7.35 8.38
N LEU A 9 -3.08 6.46 8.24
CA LEU A 9 -3.08 5.13 8.86
C LEU A 9 -3.19 5.23 10.38
N LEU A 10 -2.35 6.06 11.01
CA LEU A 10 -2.39 6.29 12.46
C LEU A 10 -3.74 6.85 12.91
N LEU A 11 -4.24 7.90 12.23
CA LEU A 11 -5.55 8.48 12.53
C LEU A 11 -6.68 7.43 12.42
N ALA A 12 -6.62 6.55 11.42
CA ALA A 12 -7.60 5.49 11.24
C ALA A 12 -7.54 4.46 12.38
N GLN A 13 -6.34 4.09 12.83
CA GLN A 13 -6.15 3.16 13.95
C GLN A 13 -6.63 3.78 15.28
N VAL A 14 -6.24 5.04 15.55
CA VAL A 14 -6.70 5.77 16.75
C VAL A 14 -8.21 5.90 16.76
N TYR A 15 -8.81 6.36 15.66
CA TYR A 15 -10.26 6.48 15.57
C TYR A 15 -10.97 5.12 15.67
N GLY A 16 -10.42 4.08 15.05
CA GLY A 16 -10.97 2.72 15.13
C GLY A 16 -11.01 2.20 16.57
N ALA A 17 -9.97 2.47 17.35
CA ALA A 17 -9.85 2.03 18.74
C ALA A 17 -10.62 2.89 19.74
N THR A 18 -10.65 4.21 19.57
CA THR A 18 -11.11 5.16 20.60
C THR A 18 -12.45 5.82 20.29
N ARG A 19 -12.84 5.89 18.99
CA ARG A 19 -14.02 6.62 18.51
C ARG A 19 -14.04 8.11 18.91
N GLN A 20 -12.87 8.71 19.16
CA GLN A 20 -12.74 10.12 19.49
C GLN A 20 -13.28 11.01 18.36
N ARG A 21 -14.26 11.87 18.70
CA ARG A 21 -14.96 12.69 17.70
C ARG A 21 -14.04 13.70 17.01
N GLU A 22 -13.04 14.19 17.71
CA GLU A 22 -12.06 15.16 17.25
C GLU A 22 -11.16 14.60 16.11
N VAL A 23 -10.89 13.29 16.14
CA VAL A 23 -10.08 12.60 15.12
C VAL A 23 -10.83 12.44 13.80
N ARG A 24 -12.16 12.35 13.85
CA ARG A 24 -13.00 12.01 12.70
C ARG A 24 -12.85 13.00 11.52
N PRO A 25 -12.89 14.34 11.71
CA PRO A 25 -12.74 15.29 10.61
C PRO A 25 -11.34 15.22 9.98
N ALA A 26 -10.30 15.10 10.80
CA ALA A 26 -8.91 14.99 10.31
C ALA A 26 -8.73 13.74 9.45
N LEU A 27 -9.23 12.59 9.91
CA LEU A 27 -9.18 11.34 9.15
C LEU A 27 -9.98 11.45 7.84
N LYS A 28 -11.18 12.05 7.88
CA LYS A 28 -11.97 12.25 6.67
C LYS A 28 -11.21 13.06 5.63
N ASN A 29 -10.64 14.20 6.01
CA ASN A 29 -9.87 15.06 5.12
C ASN A 29 -8.64 14.33 4.56
N ALA A 30 -7.98 13.52 5.39
CA ALA A 30 -6.84 12.72 4.96
C ALA A 30 -7.23 11.67 3.90
N ILE A 31 -8.38 11.01 4.07
CA ILE A 31 -8.92 10.05 3.08
C ILE A 31 -9.28 10.79 1.78
N ASP A 32 -9.98 11.92 1.88
CA ASP A 32 -10.39 12.71 0.71
C ASP A 32 -9.18 13.14 -0.13
N LEU A 33 -8.09 13.54 0.52
CA LEU A 33 -6.84 13.87 -0.18
C LEU A 33 -6.24 12.64 -0.87
N ILE A 34 -6.18 11.49 -0.21
CA ILE A 34 -5.69 10.25 -0.83
C ILE A 34 -6.53 9.93 -2.08
N VAL A 35 -7.86 9.94 -1.96
CA VAL A 35 -8.76 9.62 -3.07
C VAL A 35 -8.61 10.60 -4.23
N SER A 36 -8.55 11.91 -3.94
CA SER A 36 -8.50 12.97 -4.96
C SER A 36 -7.15 13.04 -5.69
N THR A 37 -6.09 12.51 -5.11
CA THR A 37 -4.71 12.54 -5.66
C THR A 37 -4.27 11.24 -6.32
N GLN A 38 -5.13 10.21 -6.38
CA GLN A 38 -4.87 9.00 -7.16
C GLN A 38 -4.69 9.36 -8.64
N ASN A 39 -3.60 8.89 -9.28
CA ASN A 39 -3.35 9.15 -10.68
C ASN A 39 -4.17 8.21 -11.60
N ASP A 40 -4.10 8.43 -12.90
CA ASP A 40 -4.87 7.65 -13.87
C ASP A 40 -4.42 6.18 -13.98
N GLU A 41 -3.17 5.88 -13.59
CA GLU A 41 -2.67 4.50 -13.48
C GLU A 41 -3.22 3.77 -12.23
N GLY A 42 -3.75 4.50 -11.26
CA GLY A 42 -4.31 3.97 -10.00
C GLY A 42 -3.37 4.01 -8.80
N GLY A 43 -2.19 4.64 -8.92
CA GLY A 43 -1.22 4.75 -7.84
C GLY A 43 -1.03 6.17 -7.31
N TRP A 44 0.01 6.37 -6.50
CA TRP A 44 0.39 7.65 -5.89
C TRP A 44 1.90 7.83 -5.88
N ARG A 45 2.34 9.11 -5.83
CA ARG A 45 3.73 9.53 -5.72
C ARG A 45 3.96 10.50 -4.54
N TYR A 46 5.17 11.09 -4.47
CA TYR A 46 5.61 11.94 -3.37
C TYR A 46 4.74 13.19 -3.17
N GLY A 47 4.37 13.86 -4.26
CA GLY A 47 3.50 15.04 -4.23
C GLY A 47 2.02 14.68 -4.27
N PRO A 48 1.12 15.57 -3.80
CA PRO A 48 -0.33 15.38 -3.92
C PRO A 48 -0.81 15.75 -5.34
N THR A 49 -0.26 15.08 -6.35
CA THR A 49 -0.55 15.33 -7.78
C THR A 49 -0.85 14.01 -8.48
N LYS A 50 -1.58 14.07 -9.60
CA LYS A 50 -1.94 12.90 -10.40
C LYS A 50 -0.95 12.56 -11.51
N LYS A 51 0.29 13.04 -11.45
CA LYS A 51 1.23 12.93 -12.56
C LYS A 51 1.82 11.53 -12.75
N ASP A 52 2.26 10.93 -11.68
CA ASP A 52 3.00 9.66 -11.67
C ASP A 52 2.71 8.86 -10.40
N ALA A 53 3.20 7.65 -10.35
CA ALA A 53 3.04 6.75 -9.20
C ALA A 53 4.24 5.83 -9.01
N ASP A 54 4.47 5.37 -7.77
CA ASP A 54 5.40 4.29 -7.45
C ASP A 54 4.83 3.37 -6.38
N ILE A 55 5.38 2.16 -6.31
CA ILE A 55 4.88 1.14 -5.37
C ILE A 55 5.10 1.53 -3.91
N SER A 56 6.17 2.24 -3.60
CA SER A 56 6.55 2.53 -2.22
C SER A 56 5.65 3.58 -1.57
N VAL A 57 5.18 4.56 -2.33
CA VAL A 57 4.15 5.51 -1.85
C VAL A 57 2.77 4.87 -1.90
N THR A 58 2.48 4.09 -2.96
CA THR A 58 1.18 3.44 -3.13
C THR A 58 0.85 2.50 -1.98
N VAL A 59 1.82 1.72 -1.46
CA VAL A 59 1.56 0.84 -0.31
C VAL A 59 1.10 1.61 0.92
N CYS A 60 1.68 2.79 1.20
CA CYS A 60 1.29 3.61 2.34
C CYS A 60 -0.17 4.08 2.23
N GLN A 61 -0.59 4.49 1.01
CA GLN A 61 -1.97 4.92 0.79
C GLN A 61 -2.96 3.74 0.89
N THR A 62 -2.62 2.57 0.33
CA THR A 62 -3.51 1.40 0.39
C THR A 62 -3.70 0.89 1.82
N MET A 63 -2.65 0.93 2.66
CA MET A 63 -2.74 0.61 4.09
C MET A 63 -3.66 1.59 4.82
N ALA A 64 -3.51 2.90 4.57
CA ALA A 64 -4.36 3.94 5.16
C ALA A 64 -5.83 3.77 4.76
N LEU A 65 -6.10 3.54 3.47
CA LEU A 65 -7.46 3.32 2.97
C LEU A 65 -8.09 2.04 3.56
N ARG A 66 -7.31 0.97 3.74
CA ARG A 66 -7.80 -0.25 4.41
C ARG A 66 -8.16 0.02 5.86
N ALA A 67 -7.27 0.67 6.61
CA ALA A 67 -7.53 1.02 8.02
C ALA A 67 -8.74 1.95 8.16
N ALA A 68 -8.89 2.93 7.26
CA ALA A 68 -10.05 3.82 7.22
C ALA A 68 -11.37 3.05 7.00
N ARG A 69 -11.40 2.09 6.07
CA ARG A 69 -12.57 1.22 5.86
C ARG A 69 -12.89 0.39 7.11
N ASN A 70 -11.88 -0.18 7.75
CA ASN A 70 -12.06 -0.94 9.00
C ASN A 70 -12.58 -0.05 10.13
N ALA A 71 -12.20 1.22 10.15
CA ALA A 71 -12.72 2.24 11.08
C ALA A 71 -14.14 2.74 10.75
N GLY A 72 -14.74 2.29 9.64
CA GLY A 72 -16.09 2.61 9.21
C GLY A 72 -16.19 3.85 8.30
N PHE A 73 -15.09 4.25 7.67
CA PHE A 73 -15.12 5.33 6.66
C PHE A 73 -15.41 4.77 5.27
N PHE A 74 -16.14 5.56 4.49
CA PHE A 74 -16.36 5.25 3.09
C PHE A 74 -15.09 5.52 2.26
N VAL A 75 -14.70 4.54 1.46
CA VAL A 75 -13.65 4.65 0.43
C VAL A 75 -14.25 4.17 -0.88
N PRO A 76 -14.18 4.96 -1.96
CA PRO A 76 -14.77 4.57 -3.25
C PRO A 76 -14.21 3.24 -3.76
N GLY A 77 -15.08 2.35 -4.18
CA GLY A 77 -14.70 1.05 -4.74
C GLY A 77 -13.80 1.18 -5.98
N GLN A 78 -14.02 2.23 -6.79
CA GLN A 78 -13.20 2.53 -7.95
C GLN A 78 -11.73 2.81 -7.56
N THR A 79 -11.49 3.61 -6.51
CA THR A 79 -10.14 3.86 -5.98
C THR A 79 -9.41 2.56 -5.64
N ILE A 80 -10.11 1.64 -4.98
CA ILE A 80 -9.55 0.33 -4.63
C ILE A 80 -9.29 -0.53 -5.87
N ALA A 81 -10.21 -0.54 -6.83
CA ALA A 81 -10.06 -1.30 -8.07
C ALA A 81 -8.90 -0.80 -8.92
N GLN A 82 -8.74 0.51 -9.06
CA GLN A 82 -7.62 1.13 -9.78
C GLN A 82 -6.28 0.86 -9.09
N ALA A 83 -6.22 1.00 -7.76
CA ALA A 83 -5.00 0.67 -7.01
C ALA A 83 -4.60 -0.80 -7.17
N ARG A 84 -5.57 -1.71 -7.19
CA ARG A 84 -5.35 -3.14 -7.45
C ARG A 84 -4.79 -3.39 -8.86
N ALA A 85 -5.35 -2.74 -9.88
CA ALA A 85 -4.86 -2.82 -11.25
C ALA A 85 -3.42 -2.28 -11.36
N TYR A 86 -3.15 -1.12 -10.75
CA TYR A 86 -1.82 -0.54 -10.69
C TYR A 86 -0.78 -1.51 -10.10
N VAL A 87 -1.05 -2.06 -8.90
CA VAL A 87 -0.11 -2.98 -8.25
C VAL A 87 0.10 -4.24 -9.09
N ARG A 88 -0.97 -4.80 -9.70
CA ARG A 88 -0.86 -5.95 -10.60
C ARG A 88 0.09 -5.67 -11.77
N ASN A 89 -0.01 -4.49 -12.38
CA ASN A 89 0.79 -4.10 -13.53
C ASN A 89 2.29 -3.91 -13.22
N LEU A 90 2.66 -3.87 -11.95
CA LEU A 90 4.05 -3.79 -11.50
C LEU A 90 4.74 -5.15 -11.36
N GLN A 91 4.00 -6.26 -11.43
CA GLN A 91 4.61 -7.59 -11.32
C GLN A 91 5.34 -7.96 -12.61
N ASN A 92 6.56 -8.48 -12.46
CA ASN A 92 7.37 -9.04 -13.52
C ASN A 92 7.17 -10.57 -13.62
N ASP A 93 7.64 -11.18 -14.70
CA ASP A 93 7.51 -12.62 -14.97
C ASP A 93 8.22 -13.49 -13.92
N ASP A 94 9.23 -12.95 -13.23
CA ASP A 94 9.92 -13.61 -12.12
C ASP A 94 9.09 -13.63 -10.81
N GLY A 95 7.91 -13.04 -10.81
CA GLY A 95 7.02 -12.90 -9.64
C GLY A 95 7.35 -11.72 -8.73
N GLY A 96 8.49 -11.07 -8.91
CA GLY A 96 8.85 -9.85 -8.19
C GLY A 96 8.18 -8.59 -8.73
N PHE A 97 8.41 -7.46 -8.08
CA PHE A 97 7.79 -6.19 -8.44
C PHE A 97 8.81 -5.11 -8.77
N ARG A 98 8.52 -4.36 -9.84
CA ARG A 98 9.26 -3.17 -10.23
C ARG A 98 8.76 -1.92 -9.50
N TYR A 99 9.51 -0.82 -9.62
CA TYR A 99 9.24 0.40 -8.87
C TYR A 99 8.10 1.24 -9.48
N VAL A 100 8.07 1.34 -10.79
CA VAL A 100 7.10 2.10 -11.60
C VAL A 100 6.62 1.25 -12.77
N THR A 101 5.54 1.66 -13.43
CA THR A 101 4.91 0.90 -14.53
C THR A 101 5.75 0.88 -15.81
N ALA A 102 6.56 1.91 -16.04
CA ALA A 102 7.28 2.09 -17.32
C ALA A 102 8.28 0.96 -17.59
N ASP A 103 9.17 0.66 -16.64
CA ASP A 103 10.14 -0.43 -16.71
C ASP A 103 10.85 -0.63 -15.36
N GLY A 104 11.58 -1.72 -15.21
CA GLY A 104 12.45 -1.94 -14.06
C GLY A 104 12.57 -3.40 -13.64
N GLN A 105 13.67 -3.68 -12.99
CA GLN A 105 13.93 -4.99 -12.41
C GLN A 105 13.13 -5.17 -11.13
N SER A 106 12.84 -6.41 -10.78
CA SER A 106 12.30 -6.78 -9.49
C SER A 106 13.31 -6.51 -8.36
N ALA A 107 12.80 -6.22 -7.17
CA ALA A 107 13.65 -6.12 -5.98
C ALA A 107 12.88 -6.55 -4.74
N TYR A 108 13.62 -7.12 -3.79
CA TYR A 108 13.06 -7.65 -2.55
C TYR A 108 12.20 -6.64 -1.77
N PRO A 109 12.65 -5.39 -1.49
CA PRO A 109 11.85 -4.41 -0.75
C PRO A 109 10.56 -4.01 -1.48
N ARG A 110 10.62 -3.87 -2.80
CA ARG A 110 9.46 -3.51 -3.65
C ARG A 110 8.44 -4.63 -3.68
N THR A 111 8.90 -5.86 -3.76
CA THR A 111 8.03 -7.04 -3.73
C THR A 111 7.36 -7.18 -2.37
N GLY A 112 8.08 -6.94 -1.27
CA GLY A 112 7.49 -6.88 0.06
C GLY A 112 6.40 -5.81 0.18
N ALA A 113 6.67 -4.60 -0.33
CA ALA A 113 5.69 -3.52 -0.37
C ALA A 113 4.44 -3.89 -1.19
N ALA A 114 4.64 -4.55 -2.35
CA ALA A 114 3.53 -4.98 -3.20
C ALA A 114 2.66 -6.05 -2.52
N VAL A 115 3.25 -7.01 -1.82
CA VAL A 115 2.50 -8.02 -1.03
C VAL A 115 1.62 -7.35 0.01
N VAL A 116 2.13 -6.34 0.73
CA VAL A 116 1.34 -5.57 1.71
C VAL A 116 0.24 -4.77 1.02
N ALA A 117 0.53 -4.14 -0.11
CA ALA A 117 -0.48 -3.41 -0.89
C ALA A 117 -1.60 -4.36 -1.36
N LEU A 118 -1.26 -5.52 -1.92
CA LEU A 118 -2.24 -6.53 -2.35
C LEU A 118 -3.10 -7.01 -1.19
N ALA A 119 -2.50 -7.33 -0.04
CA ALA A 119 -3.23 -7.72 1.16
C ALA A 119 -4.18 -6.61 1.64
N SER A 120 -3.71 -5.35 1.66
CA SER A 120 -4.52 -4.18 2.02
C SER A 120 -5.69 -3.95 1.06
N LEU A 121 -5.51 -4.27 -0.22
CA LEU A 121 -6.53 -4.20 -1.26
C LEU A 121 -7.47 -5.42 -1.29
N GLY A 122 -7.31 -6.36 -0.36
CA GLY A 122 -8.16 -7.56 -0.25
C GLY A 122 -7.82 -8.66 -1.25
N VAL A 123 -6.64 -8.62 -1.86
CA VAL A 123 -6.14 -9.68 -2.74
C VAL A 123 -5.35 -10.67 -1.89
N LYS A 124 -5.93 -11.84 -1.68
CA LYS A 124 -5.32 -12.92 -0.90
C LYS A 124 -5.39 -14.22 -1.72
N GLN A 125 -4.36 -15.05 -1.64
CA GLN A 125 -4.34 -16.41 -2.18
C GLN A 125 -4.62 -16.51 -3.70
N ASN A 126 -4.21 -15.52 -4.50
CA ASN A 126 -4.22 -15.61 -5.95
C ASN A 126 -2.80 -15.83 -6.50
N GLU A 127 -2.71 -16.09 -7.81
CA GLU A 127 -1.43 -16.36 -8.48
C GLU A 127 -0.39 -15.26 -8.28
N LEU A 128 -0.81 -13.98 -8.31
CA LEU A 128 0.07 -12.83 -8.08
C LEU A 128 0.71 -12.87 -6.69
N PHE A 129 -0.09 -13.16 -5.67
CA PHE A 129 0.36 -13.24 -4.28
C PHE A 129 1.30 -14.43 -4.07
N VAL A 130 0.98 -15.57 -4.67
CA VAL A 130 1.81 -16.79 -4.59
C VAL A 130 3.15 -16.58 -5.28
N ALA A 131 3.16 -15.99 -6.49
CA ALA A 131 4.40 -15.68 -7.23
C ALA A 131 5.28 -14.69 -6.46
N ALA A 132 4.69 -13.61 -5.90
CA ALA A 132 5.40 -12.66 -5.08
C ALA A 132 6.01 -13.29 -3.81
N SER A 133 5.27 -14.16 -3.15
CA SER A 133 5.75 -14.85 -1.95
C SER A 133 6.92 -15.78 -2.28
N ARG A 134 6.85 -16.50 -3.41
CA ARG A 134 7.95 -17.32 -3.89
C ARG A 134 9.19 -16.49 -4.17
N TYR A 135 9.03 -15.38 -4.92
CA TYR A 135 10.14 -14.45 -5.20
C TYR A 135 10.82 -13.98 -3.90
N LEU A 136 10.04 -13.59 -2.89
CA LEU A 136 10.58 -13.17 -1.59
C LEU A 136 11.38 -14.28 -0.89
N MET A 137 10.87 -15.52 -0.92
CA MET A 137 11.56 -16.66 -0.29
C MET A 137 12.89 -16.99 -0.99
N GLU A 138 12.95 -16.88 -2.32
CA GLU A 138 14.11 -17.19 -3.13
C GLU A 138 15.16 -16.07 -3.12
N ASN A 139 14.78 -14.83 -2.84
CA ASN A 139 15.62 -13.64 -2.92
C ASN A 139 15.83 -12.96 -1.55
N ILE A 140 15.81 -13.70 -0.45
CA ILE A 140 16.07 -13.14 0.89
C ILE A 140 17.48 -12.53 0.89
N PRO A 141 17.64 -11.23 1.23
CA PRO A 141 18.94 -10.60 1.33
C PRO A 141 19.80 -11.30 2.37
N LYS A 142 21.04 -11.65 2.01
CA LYS A 142 22.00 -12.30 2.93
C LYS A 142 22.57 -11.31 3.94
N ASP A 143 22.59 -10.01 3.61
CA ASP A 143 23.09 -8.94 4.45
C ASP A 143 21.93 -8.04 4.90
N SER A 144 21.87 -7.77 6.20
CA SER A 144 20.71 -7.22 6.91
C SER A 144 20.37 -5.75 6.62
N GLU A 145 21.16 -5.02 5.85
CA GLU A 145 20.99 -3.55 5.71
C GLU A 145 19.70 -3.11 5.01
N TYR A 146 19.12 -3.94 4.15
CA TYR A 146 17.91 -3.58 3.39
C TYR A 146 16.61 -4.22 3.91
N ALA A 147 16.70 -5.18 4.81
CA ALA A 147 15.54 -5.95 5.29
C ALA A 147 14.68 -5.18 6.32
N VAL A 148 15.25 -4.20 7.00
CA VAL A 148 14.66 -3.62 8.23
C VAL A 148 13.48 -2.70 7.96
N SER A 149 13.49 -1.94 6.86
CA SER A 149 12.52 -0.86 6.66
C SER A 149 11.08 -1.32 6.39
N TYR A 150 10.89 -2.47 5.74
CA TYR A 150 9.55 -2.95 5.37
C TYR A 150 9.06 -4.12 6.21
N THR A 151 9.94 -4.95 6.74
CA THR A 151 9.55 -6.11 7.56
C THR A 151 8.98 -5.70 8.92
N HIS A 152 9.49 -4.63 9.53
CA HIS A 152 8.98 -4.13 10.82
C HIS A 152 7.64 -3.40 10.71
N LEU A 153 7.35 -2.82 9.53
CA LEU A 153 6.06 -2.16 9.27
C LEU A 153 4.97 -3.15 8.80
N THR A 154 5.36 -4.29 8.24
CA THR A 154 4.44 -5.19 7.55
C THR A 154 3.89 -6.31 8.44
N LEU A 155 4.70 -6.87 9.32
CA LEU A 155 4.28 -7.98 10.17
C LEU A 155 3.13 -7.63 11.13
N PRO A 156 3.15 -6.48 11.86
CA PRO A 156 2.04 -6.11 12.72
C PRO A 156 0.76 -5.79 11.94
N THR A 157 0.90 -5.24 10.73
CA THR A 157 -0.25 -4.81 9.92
C THR A 157 -0.95 -5.98 9.25
N ILE A 158 -0.22 -7.04 8.90
CA ILE A 158 -0.79 -8.27 8.33
C ILE A 158 -1.51 -9.09 9.41
N LEU A 159 -1.04 -9.04 10.65
CA LEU A 159 -1.66 -9.76 11.78
C LEU A 159 -2.92 -9.07 12.34
N LEU A 160 -3.15 -7.79 11.99
CA LEU A 160 -4.32 -7.02 12.42
C LEU A 160 -5.46 -6.98 11.37
N VAL A 161 -5.41 -7.84 10.34
CA VAL A 161 -6.41 -7.91 9.25
C VAL A 161 -7.17 -9.23 9.29
#